data_169e0fd926591034786f29d97b2b68ec
#
_entry.id   169e0fd926591034786f29d97b2b68ec
#
_cell.length_a   1.000
_cell.length_b   1.000
_cell.length_c   1.000
_cell.angle_alpha   90.00
_cell.angle_beta   90.00
_cell.angle_gamma   90.00
#
_symmetry.space_group_name_H-M   'P 1'
#
loop_
_entity.id
_entity.type
_entity.pdbx_description
1 polymer ?
#
loop_
_entity_poly.entity_id
_entity_poly.type
_entity_poly.pdbx_seq_one_letter_code
_entity_poly.pdbx_strand_id
1 'polypeptide(L)'
;MSTGRLDQLLAQLRAHATLPVDRAVLLPPATYTEPAILQLEREHIFAGEWICVGRTADVPDKGDYVTREVPSPHDDSLLSVILVRGDDAVVRVFSNVCVHRCATLLDGDGSTARITCPYHAWVYRLDGQCVAAPYMQHTSEADGSPFDPANHRLRELPTEVWEGFVFTSQSAAPAPLAPSIAGLTDEVARYRMSGYETVAGGTEV
;
A
#
# COMPACT_ATOMS: atom_id res chain seq x y z
N MET A 1 -10.48 -25.17 15.58
CA MET A 1 -11.65 -24.50 16.28
C MET A 1 -12.97 -24.97 15.71
N SER A 2 -14.05 -24.98 16.51
CA SER A 2 -15.37 -25.36 15.99
C SER A 2 -15.90 -24.24 15.07
N THR A 3 -16.21 -24.57 13.83
CA THR A 3 -16.83 -23.70 12.81
C THR A 3 -18.02 -22.90 13.38
N GLY A 4 -18.77 -23.49 14.31
CA GLY A 4 -19.92 -22.83 14.94
C GLY A 4 -19.64 -21.61 15.80
N ARG A 5 -18.43 -21.44 16.37
CA ARG A 5 -18.11 -20.24 17.15
C ARG A 5 -17.87 -19.01 16.27
N LEU A 6 -17.16 -19.21 15.15
CA LEU A 6 -16.95 -18.14 14.18
C LEU A 6 -18.27 -17.69 13.54
N ASP A 7 -19.13 -18.65 13.16
CA ASP A 7 -20.44 -18.36 12.59
C ASP A 7 -21.33 -17.55 13.56
N GLN A 8 -21.30 -17.90 14.85
CA GLN A 8 -22.02 -17.13 15.88
C GLN A 8 -21.50 -15.70 16.00
N LEU A 9 -20.18 -15.51 15.99
CA LEU A 9 -19.57 -14.19 16.08
C LEU A 9 -19.90 -13.34 14.85
N LEU A 10 -19.82 -13.91 13.65
CA LEU A 10 -20.21 -13.23 12.40
C LEU A 10 -21.70 -12.86 12.38
N ALA A 11 -22.57 -13.73 12.92
CA ALA A 11 -23.98 -13.41 13.07
C ALA A 11 -24.23 -12.21 14.02
N GLN A 12 -23.48 -12.14 15.13
CA GLN A 12 -23.54 -10.99 16.04
C GLN A 12 -23.05 -9.70 15.38
N LEU A 13 -21.91 -9.75 14.65
CA LEU A 13 -21.39 -8.60 13.90
C LEU A 13 -22.42 -8.08 12.88
N ARG A 14 -23.04 -8.96 12.11
CA ARG A 14 -24.11 -8.57 11.16
C ARG A 14 -25.31 -7.93 11.86
N ALA A 15 -25.72 -8.47 12.99
CA ALA A 15 -26.82 -7.90 13.77
C ALA A 15 -26.46 -6.50 14.29
N HIS A 16 -25.21 -6.29 14.77
CA HIS A 16 -24.74 -4.98 15.23
C HIS A 16 -24.66 -3.96 14.09
N ALA A 17 -24.18 -4.37 12.92
CA ALA A 17 -24.03 -3.51 11.74
C ALA A 17 -25.38 -2.95 11.21
N THR A 18 -26.50 -3.59 11.58
CA THR A 18 -27.86 -3.14 11.18
C THR A 18 -28.55 -2.27 12.24
N LEU A 19 -27.93 -2.04 13.40
CA LEU A 19 -28.53 -1.19 14.44
C LEU A 19 -28.51 0.27 14.01
N PRO A 20 -29.57 1.03 14.33
CA PRO A 20 -29.54 2.49 14.20
C PRO A 20 -28.44 3.09 15.08
N VAL A 21 -27.89 4.24 14.69
CA VAL A 21 -26.76 4.88 15.38
C VAL A 21 -27.06 5.17 16.85
N ASP A 22 -28.31 5.55 17.19
CA ASP A 22 -28.77 5.80 18.56
C ASP A 22 -28.86 4.53 19.43
N ARG A 23 -28.76 3.33 18.81
CA ARG A 23 -28.72 2.03 19.47
C ARG A 23 -27.44 1.26 19.21
N ALA A 24 -26.43 1.92 18.67
CA ALA A 24 -25.15 1.30 18.44
C ALA A 24 -24.56 0.75 19.76
N VAL A 25 -23.97 -0.44 19.68
CA VAL A 25 -23.32 -1.11 20.81
C VAL A 25 -21.88 -1.42 20.43
N LEU A 26 -21.04 -1.65 21.45
CA LEU A 26 -19.67 -2.08 21.21
C LEU A 26 -19.63 -3.47 20.56
N LEU A 27 -18.63 -3.69 19.74
CA LEU A 27 -18.38 -5.00 19.15
C LEU A 27 -18.09 -6.03 20.24
N PRO A 28 -18.47 -7.30 20.04
CA PRO A 28 -18.12 -8.38 20.96
C PRO A 28 -16.60 -8.42 21.17
N PRO A 29 -16.07 -8.53 22.41
CA PRO A 29 -14.63 -8.55 22.67
C PRO A 29 -13.87 -9.63 21.88
N ALA A 30 -14.53 -10.74 21.56
CA ALA A 30 -13.96 -11.81 20.76
C ALA A 30 -13.59 -11.37 19.31
N THR A 31 -14.16 -10.29 18.78
CA THR A 31 -13.78 -9.78 17.46
C THR A 31 -12.35 -9.24 17.42
N TYR A 32 -11.82 -8.83 18.56
CA TYR A 32 -10.45 -8.31 18.68
C TYR A 32 -9.41 -9.39 19.03
N THR A 33 -9.84 -10.56 19.44
CA THR A 33 -8.94 -11.59 19.98
C THR A 33 -9.06 -12.95 19.28
N GLU A 34 -10.06 -13.12 18.40
CA GLU A 34 -10.28 -14.38 17.69
C GLU A 34 -9.41 -14.43 16.43
N PRO A 35 -8.40 -15.34 16.33
CA PRO A 35 -7.52 -15.41 15.16
C PRO A 35 -8.25 -15.62 13.84
N ALA A 36 -9.41 -16.28 13.85
CA ALA A 36 -10.20 -16.49 12.65
C ALA A 36 -10.83 -15.19 12.11
N ILE A 37 -11.09 -14.19 12.95
CA ILE A 37 -11.54 -12.87 12.52
C ILE A 37 -10.38 -12.14 11.82
N LEU A 38 -9.19 -12.12 12.40
CA LEU A 38 -8.01 -11.53 11.78
C LEU A 38 -7.71 -12.17 10.42
N GLN A 39 -7.89 -13.49 10.29
CA GLN A 39 -7.74 -14.17 9.00
C GLN A 39 -8.74 -13.67 7.96
N LEU A 40 -10.01 -13.47 8.34
CA LEU A 40 -11.02 -12.90 7.44
C LEU A 40 -10.70 -11.44 7.07
N GLU A 41 -10.21 -10.64 8.01
CA GLU A 41 -9.77 -9.26 7.74
C GLU A 41 -8.61 -9.23 6.73
N ARG A 42 -7.64 -10.13 6.88
CA ARG A 42 -6.55 -10.27 5.91
C ARG A 42 -7.04 -10.61 4.50
N GLU A 43 -7.92 -11.61 4.40
CA GLU A 43 -8.43 -12.11 3.12
C GLU A 43 -9.36 -11.10 2.42
N HIS A 44 -10.18 -10.39 3.17
CA HIS A 44 -11.26 -9.58 2.63
C HIS A 44 -11.05 -8.07 2.73
N ILE A 45 -10.17 -7.60 3.65
CA ILE A 45 -9.87 -6.19 3.82
C ILE A 45 -8.44 -5.90 3.35
N PHE A 46 -7.43 -6.42 4.05
CA PHE A 46 -6.03 -6.03 3.76
C PHE A 46 -5.53 -6.52 2.40
N ALA A 47 -6.05 -7.64 1.88
CA ALA A 47 -5.69 -8.15 0.56
C ALA A 47 -6.35 -7.39 -0.61
N GLY A 48 -7.50 -6.77 -0.40
CA GLY A 48 -8.34 -6.26 -1.48
C GLY A 48 -8.68 -4.78 -1.43
N GLU A 49 -8.77 -4.22 -0.22
CA GLU A 49 -9.25 -2.85 -0.04
C GLU A 49 -8.14 -1.82 -0.21
N TRP A 50 -8.56 -0.55 -0.29
CA TRP A 50 -7.66 0.59 -0.36
C TRP A 50 -7.15 0.99 1.01
N ILE A 51 -5.84 1.14 1.14
CA ILE A 51 -5.13 1.55 2.35
C ILE A 51 -4.54 2.95 2.10
N CYS A 52 -4.84 3.91 2.97
CA CYS A 52 -4.20 5.22 2.93
C CYS A 52 -2.74 5.11 3.40
N VAL A 53 -1.80 5.52 2.55
CA VAL A 53 -0.35 5.41 2.83
C VAL A 53 0.34 6.76 2.98
N GLY A 54 -0.38 7.86 2.86
CA GLY A 54 0.18 9.19 3.01
C GLY A 54 -0.57 10.25 2.23
N ARG A 55 0.11 11.33 1.98
CA ARG A 55 -0.42 12.47 1.23
C ARG A 55 0.47 12.81 0.04
N THR A 56 -0.10 13.46 -0.96
CA THR A 56 0.69 14.02 -2.08
C THR A 56 1.68 15.10 -1.62
N ALA A 57 1.38 15.77 -0.49
CA ALA A 57 2.24 16.74 0.15
C ALA A 57 3.45 16.13 0.87
N ASP A 58 3.44 14.82 1.17
CA ASP A 58 4.61 14.12 1.73
C ASP A 58 5.73 13.94 0.69
N VAL A 59 5.39 14.09 -0.60
CA VAL A 59 6.32 14.00 -1.74
C VAL A 59 6.05 15.16 -2.71
N PRO A 60 6.32 16.43 -2.30
CA PRO A 60 5.94 17.61 -3.05
C PRO A 60 6.66 17.74 -4.40
N ASP A 61 7.94 17.38 -4.44
CA ASP A 61 8.79 17.59 -5.60
C ASP A 61 9.17 16.26 -6.29
N LYS A 62 9.59 16.36 -7.55
CA LYS A 62 10.10 15.21 -8.33
C LYS A 62 11.28 14.57 -7.63
N GLY A 63 11.21 13.27 -7.44
CA GLY A 63 12.24 12.50 -6.75
C GLY A 63 11.99 12.33 -5.26
N ASP A 64 11.09 13.12 -4.68
CA ASP A 64 10.74 12.95 -3.27
C ASP A 64 10.08 11.60 -3.05
N TYR A 65 10.46 10.96 -1.95
CA TYR A 65 9.92 9.68 -1.55
C TYR A 65 9.73 9.59 -0.04
N VAL A 66 8.82 8.75 0.37
CA VAL A 66 8.68 8.27 1.75
C VAL A 66 8.42 6.77 1.75
N THR A 67 8.99 6.06 2.72
CA THR A 67 8.66 4.65 2.94
C THR A 67 7.51 4.55 3.95
N ARG A 68 6.66 3.55 3.76
CA ARG A 68 5.53 3.24 4.64
C ARG A 68 5.42 1.74 4.81
N GLU A 69 4.75 1.35 5.87
CA GLU A 69 4.43 -0.05 6.13
C GLU A 69 2.93 -0.26 5.97
N VAL A 70 2.55 -1.33 5.30
CA VAL A 70 1.16 -1.75 5.13
C VAL A 70 1.00 -3.19 5.62
N PRO A 71 -0.16 -3.58 6.17
CA PRO A 71 -0.39 -4.94 6.63
C PRO A 71 -0.18 -5.96 5.50
N SER A 72 0.48 -7.07 5.82
CA SER A 72 0.56 -8.22 4.92
C SER A 72 -0.79 -8.93 4.86
N PRO A 73 -1.28 -9.29 3.66
CA PRO A 73 -2.50 -10.09 3.53
C PRO A 73 -2.26 -11.58 3.88
N HIS A 74 -1.01 -12.00 4.09
CA HIS A 74 -0.67 -13.43 4.24
C HIS A 74 -0.29 -13.83 5.66
N ASP A 75 0.26 -12.91 6.44
CA ASP A 75 0.79 -13.18 7.78
C ASP A 75 0.75 -11.92 8.68
N ASP A 76 1.34 -12.01 9.87
CA ASP A 76 1.41 -10.90 10.83
C ASP A 76 2.48 -9.86 10.50
N SER A 77 3.16 -9.97 9.34
CA SER A 77 4.20 -9.04 8.96
C SER A 77 3.64 -7.75 8.37
N LEU A 78 4.51 -6.75 8.30
CA LEU A 78 4.27 -5.52 7.54
C LEU A 78 5.08 -5.57 6.24
N LEU A 79 4.48 -5.09 5.17
CA LEU A 79 5.12 -4.95 3.86
C LEU A 79 5.56 -3.49 3.69
N SER A 80 6.85 -3.30 3.41
CA SER A 80 7.36 -1.98 3.12
C SER A 80 7.00 -1.55 1.70
N VAL A 81 6.51 -0.32 1.55
CA VAL A 81 6.19 0.32 0.27
C VAL A 81 6.90 1.66 0.14
N ILE A 82 7.14 2.10 -1.09
CA ILE A 82 7.70 3.40 -1.43
C ILE A 82 6.60 4.24 -2.07
N LEU A 83 6.23 5.34 -1.44
CA LEU A 83 5.47 6.41 -2.05
C LEU A 83 6.47 7.39 -2.68
N VAL A 84 6.38 7.64 -3.99
CA VAL A 84 7.35 8.48 -4.71
C VAL A 84 6.68 9.35 -5.76
N ARG A 85 7.20 10.57 -5.95
CA ARG A 85 6.81 11.41 -7.09
C ARG A 85 7.79 11.21 -8.25
N GLY A 86 7.28 10.73 -9.36
CA GLY A 86 8.04 10.46 -10.57
C GLY A 86 8.54 11.73 -11.28
N ASP A 87 9.43 11.54 -12.26
CA ASP A 87 9.92 12.61 -13.14
C ASP A 87 8.78 13.29 -13.94
N ASP A 88 7.69 12.57 -14.17
CA ASP A 88 6.45 13.02 -14.82
C ASP A 88 5.46 13.69 -13.86
N ALA A 89 5.86 13.94 -12.62
CA ALA A 89 5.06 14.48 -11.52
C ALA A 89 3.91 13.56 -11.03
N VAL A 90 3.83 12.33 -11.52
CA VAL A 90 2.84 11.34 -11.07
C VAL A 90 3.31 10.70 -9.76
N VAL A 91 2.40 10.62 -8.80
CA VAL A 91 2.64 9.90 -7.54
C VAL A 91 2.35 8.41 -7.75
N ARG A 92 3.29 7.56 -7.33
CA ARG A 92 3.19 6.10 -7.43
C ARG A 92 3.54 5.43 -6.11
N VAL A 93 3.02 4.25 -5.94
CA VAL A 93 3.41 3.36 -4.82
C VAL A 93 4.04 2.10 -5.39
N PHE A 94 5.25 1.80 -4.95
CA PHE A 94 5.97 0.57 -5.29
C PHE A 94 6.18 -0.30 -4.05
N SER A 95 6.26 -1.61 -4.24
CA SER A 95 6.87 -2.48 -3.24
C SER A 95 8.32 -2.05 -3.01
N ASN A 96 8.73 -1.88 -1.76
CA ASN A 96 10.09 -1.48 -1.39
C ASN A 96 11.09 -2.66 -1.45
N VAL A 97 10.93 -3.51 -2.47
CA VAL A 97 11.68 -4.76 -2.61
C VAL A 97 12.31 -4.83 -3.99
N CYS A 98 13.63 -5.00 -4.02
CA CYS A 98 14.37 -5.21 -5.25
C CYS A 98 13.98 -6.54 -5.91
N VAL A 99 13.63 -6.51 -7.20
CA VAL A 99 13.20 -7.71 -7.94
C VAL A 99 14.34 -8.72 -8.18
N HIS A 100 15.59 -8.32 -7.92
CA HIS A 100 16.74 -9.21 -8.07
C HIS A 100 16.82 -10.27 -6.94
N ARG A 101 16.91 -9.82 -5.67
CA ARG A 101 17.11 -10.68 -4.50
C ARG A 101 16.40 -10.14 -3.25
N CYS A 102 15.26 -9.55 -3.41
CA CYS A 102 14.38 -9.12 -2.34
C CYS A 102 15.01 -8.20 -1.28
N ALA A 103 16.08 -7.46 -1.62
CA ALA A 103 16.64 -6.46 -0.71
C ALA A 103 15.72 -5.25 -0.63
N THR A 104 15.61 -4.64 0.56
CA THR A 104 14.96 -3.34 0.75
C THR A 104 15.70 -2.27 -0.04
N LEU A 105 14.96 -1.39 -0.71
CA LEU A 105 15.51 -0.39 -1.63
C LEU A 105 15.80 0.95 -0.95
N LEU A 106 14.83 1.49 -0.23
CA LEU A 106 14.89 2.80 0.41
C LEU A 106 14.44 2.69 1.87
N ASP A 107 14.85 3.66 2.69
CA ASP A 107 14.46 3.79 4.08
C ASP A 107 14.12 5.25 4.41
N GLY A 108 13.14 5.46 5.30
CA GLY A 108 12.69 6.77 5.73
C GLY A 108 12.08 7.62 4.62
N ASP A 109 12.47 8.87 4.59
CA ASP A 109 12.07 9.88 3.61
C ASP A 109 13.29 10.56 2.98
N GLY A 110 13.11 11.14 1.81
CA GLY A 110 14.18 11.83 1.12
C GLY A 110 13.85 12.16 -0.33
N SER A 111 14.88 12.47 -1.09
CA SER A 111 14.77 12.75 -2.52
C SER A 111 15.87 12.04 -3.31
N THR A 112 15.53 11.46 -4.44
CA THR A 112 16.47 10.74 -5.30
C THR A 112 16.11 10.85 -6.77
N ALA A 113 17.09 10.94 -7.64
CA ALA A 113 16.86 10.89 -9.08
C ALA A 113 16.66 9.46 -9.60
N ARG A 114 17.09 8.44 -8.87
CA ARG A 114 16.99 7.02 -9.22
C ARG A 114 16.95 6.18 -7.94
N ILE A 115 16.18 5.12 -7.96
CA ILE A 115 16.17 4.14 -6.87
C ILE A 115 17.29 3.13 -7.15
N THR A 116 18.30 3.12 -6.29
CA THR A 116 19.45 2.20 -6.43
C THR A 116 19.43 1.18 -5.31
N CYS A 117 19.42 -0.09 -5.69
CA CYS A 117 19.46 -1.19 -4.73
C CYS A 117 20.81 -1.20 -3.99
N PRO A 118 20.81 -1.16 -2.64
CA PRO A 118 22.06 -1.12 -1.87
C PRO A 118 22.84 -2.44 -1.91
N TYR A 119 22.21 -3.54 -2.36
CA TYR A 119 22.82 -4.86 -2.35
C TYR A 119 23.72 -5.12 -3.58
N HIS A 120 23.16 -4.96 -4.81
CA HIS A 120 23.89 -5.24 -6.05
C HIS A 120 23.80 -4.12 -7.08
N ALA A 121 23.47 -2.90 -6.63
CA ALA A 121 23.42 -1.69 -7.44
C ALA A 121 22.52 -1.78 -8.69
N TRP A 122 21.44 -2.57 -8.63
CA TRP A 122 20.39 -2.45 -9.64
C TRP A 122 19.74 -1.08 -9.53
N VAL A 123 19.52 -0.43 -10.68
CA VAL A 123 19.03 0.95 -10.74
C VAL A 123 17.67 1.00 -11.43
N TYR A 124 16.73 1.64 -10.77
CA TYR A 124 15.38 1.85 -11.27
C TYR A 124 15.10 3.34 -11.45
N ARG A 125 14.35 3.68 -12.48
CA ARG A 125 13.76 5.01 -12.62
C ARG A 125 12.59 5.15 -11.63
N LEU A 126 12.12 6.40 -11.48
CA LEU A 126 10.99 6.71 -10.60
C LEU A 126 9.63 6.26 -11.16
N ASP A 127 9.59 5.72 -12.38
CA ASP A 127 8.46 5.00 -12.95
C ASP A 127 8.54 3.48 -12.73
N GLY A 128 9.53 3.03 -11.95
CA GLY A 128 9.76 1.61 -11.61
C GLY A 128 10.59 0.82 -12.62
N GLN A 129 10.91 1.37 -13.81
CA GLN A 129 11.65 0.66 -14.84
C GLN A 129 13.11 0.44 -14.42
N CYS A 130 13.62 -0.80 -14.47
CA CYS A 130 15.04 -1.10 -14.33
C CYS A 130 15.81 -0.56 -15.54
N VAL A 131 16.87 0.19 -15.29
CA VAL A 131 17.72 0.79 -16.34
C VAL A 131 19.16 0.35 -16.27
N ALA A 132 19.59 -0.25 -15.16
CA ALA A 132 20.91 -0.84 -15.02
C ALA A 132 20.87 -2.04 -14.05
N ALA A 133 21.52 -3.11 -14.44
CA ALA A 133 21.67 -4.32 -13.64
C ALA A 133 23.12 -4.81 -13.76
N PRO A 134 24.06 -4.26 -12.96
CA PRO A 134 25.45 -4.66 -12.98
C PRO A 134 25.62 -6.18 -12.81
N TYR A 135 26.63 -6.73 -13.45
CA TYR A 135 26.99 -8.16 -13.40
C TYR A 135 26.02 -9.13 -14.08
N MET A 136 24.99 -8.63 -14.78
CA MET A 136 24.01 -9.46 -15.47
C MET A 136 24.32 -9.67 -16.97
N GLN A 137 25.42 -9.10 -17.50
CA GLN A 137 25.75 -9.04 -18.93
C GLN A 137 25.93 -10.43 -19.59
N HIS A 138 26.20 -11.45 -18.79
CA HIS A 138 26.44 -12.83 -19.26
C HIS A 138 25.39 -13.82 -18.74
N THR A 139 24.27 -13.32 -18.27
CA THR A 139 23.15 -14.15 -17.81
C THR A 139 22.03 -14.18 -18.84
N SER A 140 21.14 -15.15 -18.69
CA SER A 140 19.97 -15.31 -19.54
C SER A 140 18.70 -15.18 -18.73
N GLU A 141 17.63 -14.75 -19.39
CA GLU A 141 16.26 -14.80 -18.89
C GLU A 141 15.79 -16.26 -18.79
N ALA A 142 14.62 -16.47 -18.15
CA ALA A 142 14.06 -17.80 -17.96
C ALA A 142 13.74 -18.53 -19.29
N ASP A 143 13.51 -17.78 -20.36
CA ASP A 143 13.26 -18.31 -21.71
C ASP A 143 14.55 -18.56 -22.52
N GLY A 144 15.72 -18.29 -21.93
CA GLY A 144 17.05 -18.45 -22.56
C GLY A 144 17.50 -17.24 -23.39
N SER A 145 16.71 -16.18 -23.51
CA SER A 145 17.14 -14.93 -24.16
C SER A 145 18.21 -14.21 -23.32
N PRO A 146 19.03 -13.33 -23.92
CA PRO A 146 19.94 -12.49 -23.15
C PRO A 146 19.19 -11.65 -22.12
N PHE A 147 19.79 -11.49 -20.93
CA PHE A 147 19.22 -10.64 -19.89
C PHE A 147 19.05 -9.20 -20.38
N ASP A 148 17.84 -8.64 -20.22
CA ASP A 148 17.52 -7.26 -20.55
C ASP A 148 16.90 -6.56 -19.30
N PRO A 149 17.56 -5.53 -18.74
CA PRO A 149 16.98 -4.76 -17.63
C PRO A 149 15.57 -4.21 -17.94
N ALA A 150 15.24 -3.97 -19.22
CA ALA A 150 13.92 -3.46 -19.61
C ALA A 150 12.77 -4.42 -19.28
N ASN A 151 13.06 -5.72 -19.13
CA ASN A 151 12.06 -6.73 -18.73
C ASN A 151 11.81 -6.75 -17.21
N HIS A 152 12.59 -6.00 -16.44
CA HIS A 152 12.54 -5.98 -14.98
C HIS A 152 12.04 -4.63 -14.47
N ARG A 153 10.93 -4.65 -13.75
CA ARG A 153 10.33 -3.46 -13.14
C ARG A 153 10.07 -3.69 -11.66
N LEU A 154 10.11 -2.63 -10.87
CA LEU A 154 9.54 -2.66 -9.53
C LEU A 154 8.06 -3.02 -9.62
N ARG A 155 7.59 -3.79 -8.64
CA ARG A 155 6.16 -4.06 -8.51
C ARG A 155 5.45 -2.77 -8.12
N GLU A 156 4.75 -2.18 -9.07
CA GLU A 156 3.86 -1.06 -8.83
C GLU A 156 2.56 -1.57 -8.20
N LEU A 157 2.10 -0.89 -7.18
CA LEU A 157 0.82 -1.16 -6.54
C LEU A 157 -0.21 -0.17 -7.09
N PRO A 158 -1.47 -0.58 -7.29
CA PRO A 158 -2.54 0.33 -7.65
C PRO A 158 -2.54 1.54 -6.73
N THR A 159 -2.61 2.72 -7.32
CA THR A 159 -2.50 3.98 -6.59
C THR A 159 -3.60 4.92 -7.04
N GLU A 160 -4.40 5.42 -6.10
CA GLU A 160 -5.39 6.48 -6.34
C GLU A 160 -5.20 7.62 -5.35
N VAL A 161 -5.54 8.84 -5.79
CA VAL A 161 -5.46 10.04 -4.96
C VAL A 161 -6.86 10.62 -4.79
N TRP A 162 -7.24 10.86 -3.53
CA TRP A 162 -8.48 11.53 -3.21
C TRP A 162 -8.24 12.59 -2.12
N GLU A 163 -8.63 13.84 -2.39
CA GLU A 163 -8.47 14.99 -1.49
C GLU A 163 -7.03 15.13 -0.91
N GLY A 164 -6.04 14.82 -1.76
CA GLY A 164 -4.62 14.87 -1.38
C GLY A 164 -4.12 13.64 -0.61
N PHE A 165 -5.00 12.73 -0.20
CA PHE A 165 -4.60 11.45 0.37
C PHE A 165 -4.25 10.46 -0.73
N VAL A 166 -3.18 9.69 -0.50
CA VAL A 166 -2.72 8.64 -1.41
C VAL A 166 -3.13 7.28 -0.86
N PHE A 167 -3.86 6.55 -1.68
CA PHE A 167 -4.30 5.20 -1.37
C PHE A 167 -3.61 4.19 -2.26
N THR A 168 -3.33 3.03 -1.71
CA THR A 168 -2.82 1.87 -2.46
C THR A 168 -3.59 0.61 -2.09
N SER A 169 -3.51 -0.41 -2.96
CA SER A 169 -4.10 -1.72 -2.70
C SER A 169 -3.11 -2.83 -2.99
N GLN A 170 -3.20 -3.91 -2.23
CA GLN A 170 -2.44 -5.15 -2.46
C GLN A 170 -3.05 -6.00 -3.60
N SER A 171 -4.31 -5.78 -3.94
CA SER A 171 -4.98 -6.40 -5.09
C SER A 171 -4.35 -5.90 -6.39
N ALA A 172 -4.15 -6.78 -7.36
CA ALA A 172 -3.68 -6.39 -8.69
C ALA A 172 -4.75 -5.64 -9.51
N ALA A 173 -6.02 -5.79 -9.14
CA ALA A 173 -7.16 -5.16 -9.82
C ALA A 173 -8.25 -4.81 -8.79
N PRO A 174 -8.01 -3.83 -7.91
CA PRO A 174 -9.00 -3.40 -6.94
C PRO A 174 -10.18 -2.71 -7.64
N ALA A 175 -11.34 -2.74 -7.01
CA ALA A 175 -12.43 -1.87 -7.44
C ALA A 175 -12.00 -0.39 -7.32
N PRO A 176 -12.46 0.53 -8.19
CA PRO A 176 -12.11 1.96 -8.08
C PRO A 176 -12.45 2.52 -6.69
N LEU A 177 -11.58 3.37 -6.15
CA LEU A 177 -11.76 4.00 -4.84
C LEU A 177 -12.97 4.96 -4.81
N ALA A 178 -13.12 5.77 -5.87
CA ALA A 178 -14.11 6.85 -5.90
C ALA A 178 -15.54 6.42 -5.55
N PRO A 179 -16.10 5.30 -6.05
CA PRO A 179 -17.45 4.88 -5.66
C PRO A 179 -17.59 4.54 -4.17
N SER A 180 -16.56 3.99 -3.54
CA SER A 180 -16.62 3.57 -2.12
C SER A 180 -16.63 4.76 -1.16
N ILE A 181 -16.08 5.91 -1.58
CA ILE A 181 -15.98 7.13 -0.78
C ILE A 181 -16.90 8.27 -1.28
N ALA A 182 -17.73 7.99 -2.29
CA ALA A 182 -18.58 9.02 -2.91
C ALA A 182 -19.48 9.75 -1.89
N GLY A 183 -19.98 9.03 -0.87
CA GLY A 183 -20.80 9.62 0.20
C GLY A 183 -20.06 10.62 1.09
N LEU A 184 -18.73 10.61 1.09
CA LEU A 184 -17.91 11.52 1.90
C LEU A 184 -17.55 12.81 1.16
N THR A 185 -17.58 12.80 -0.18
CA THR A 185 -17.05 13.89 -1.01
C THR A 185 -17.71 15.23 -0.68
N ASP A 186 -19.03 15.29 -0.61
CA ASP A 186 -19.77 16.52 -0.30
C ASP A 186 -19.55 16.98 1.14
N GLU A 187 -19.45 16.03 2.08
CA GLU A 187 -19.25 16.34 3.51
C GLU A 187 -17.87 16.95 3.76
N VAL A 188 -16.83 16.47 3.06
CA VAL A 188 -15.44 16.93 3.27
C VAL A 188 -15.05 18.09 2.37
N ALA A 189 -15.79 18.39 1.31
CA ALA A 189 -15.47 19.45 0.33
C ALA A 189 -15.22 20.82 0.99
N ARG A 190 -15.96 21.15 2.06
CA ARG A 190 -15.80 22.39 2.83
C ARG A 190 -14.43 22.55 3.49
N TYR A 191 -13.73 21.45 3.76
CA TYR A 191 -12.44 21.48 4.43
C TYR A 191 -11.29 21.71 3.45
N ARG A 192 -11.47 21.49 2.15
CA ARG A 192 -10.43 21.63 1.12
C ARG A 192 -9.15 20.88 1.48
N MET A 193 -9.28 19.61 1.87
CA MET A 193 -8.21 18.80 2.45
C MET A 193 -7.04 18.59 1.49
N SER A 194 -7.24 18.71 0.17
CA SER A 194 -6.16 18.62 -0.83
C SER A 194 -5.04 19.65 -0.64
N GLY A 195 -5.34 20.78 0.02
CA GLY A 195 -4.36 21.82 0.34
C GLY A 195 -3.69 21.69 1.72
N TYR A 196 -3.96 20.62 2.46
CA TYR A 196 -3.35 20.42 3.78
C TYR A 196 -1.97 19.80 3.64
N GLU A 197 -1.08 20.20 4.55
CA GLU A 197 0.27 19.66 4.69
C GLU A 197 0.40 18.91 6.02
N THR A 198 1.23 17.89 6.05
CA THR A 198 1.58 17.17 7.28
C THR A 198 2.56 18.02 8.09
N VAL A 199 2.14 18.50 9.25
CA VAL A 199 2.99 19.35 10.12
C VAL A 199 3.71 18.54 11.20
N ALA A 200 3.16 17.39 11.58
CA ALA A 200 3.78 16.44 12.49
C ALA A 200 3.18 15.06 12.28
N GLY A 201 3.97 14.03 12.46
CA GLY A 201 3.55 12.64 12.46
C GLY A 201 4.15 11.90 13.65
N GLY A 202 3.49 10.86 14.12
CA GLY A 202 3.97 9.99 15.18
C GLY A 202 3.21 8.68 15.17
N THR A 203 3.85 7.63 15.66
CA THR A 203 3.21 6.34 15.94
C THR A 203 3.06 6.22 17.44
N GLU A 204 1.82 6.11 17.91
CA GLU A 204 1.55 5.68 19.29
C GLU A 204 1.60 4.15 19.34
N VAL A 205 2.38 3.63 20.29
CA VAL A 205 2.53 2.18 20.54
C VAL A 205 1.67 1.77 21.73
#